data_26995efe77f62b5c4f6205a2de21b0d4
#
_entry.id   26995efe77f62b5c4f6205a2de21b0d4
#
_cell.length_a   1.000
_cell.length_b   1.000
_cell.length_c   1.000
_cell.angle_alpha   90.00
_cell.angle_beta   90.00
_cell.angle_gamma   90.00
#
_symmetry.space_group_name_H-M   'P 1'
#
loop_
_entity.id
_entity.type
_entity.pdbx_description
1 polymer ?
#
loop_
_entity_poly.entity_id
_entity_poly.type
_entity_poly.pdbx_seq_one_letter_code
_entity_poly.pdbx_strand_id
1 'polypeptide(L)'
;PNIARATALLRPRGVPVVAADSDHTLPFADATFDLVVSRHPLATCWPEIARVLRPGGGYLSQQVGPASVGELTEYFLGPQPAAVRGRRHPDGARDAARAAGLEVVDLRMETLHTEFRDVGAVVYFLRKVIWIVPGFTVERYRGRLAELHERIRTTGPFTARTTRFLIEARRPQ
;
A
#
# COMPACT_ATOMS: atom_id res chain seq x y z
N PRO A 1 9.89 9.51 12.98
CA PRO A 1 11.21 9.49 12.30
C PRO A 1 11.13 9.99 10.85
N ASN A 2 10.05 9.67 10.11
CA ASN A 2 9.94 10.02 8.69
C ASN A 2 9.67 11.51 8.43
N ILE A 3 8.92 12.19 9.31
CA ILE A 3 8.58 13.60 9.15
C ILE A 3 9.84 14.48 9.17
N ALA A 4 10.73 14.30 10.17
CA ALA A 4 11.97 15.07 10.27
C ALA A 4 12.85 14.90 9.02
N ARG A 5 12.99 13.67 8.52
CA ARG A 5 13.74 13.37 7.30
C ARG A 5 13.09 13.98 6.06
N ALA A 6 11.77 13.87 5.93
CA ALA A 6 11.03 14.48 4.83
C ALA A 6 11.18 16.00 4.84
N THR A 7 11.05 16.63 6.02
CA THR A 7 11.24 18.09 6.18
C THR A 7 12.65 18.52 5.76
N ALA A 8 13.68 17.81 6.20
CA ALA A 8 15.07 18.12 5.83
C ALA A 8 15.31 18.04 4.31
N LEU A 9 14.66 17.08 3.62
CA LEU A 9 14.82 16.87 2.19
C LEU A 9 13.96 17.80 1.31
N LEU A 10 12.77 18.17 1.78
CA LEU A 10 11.77 18.85 0.94
C LEU A 10 11.72 20.38 1.20
N ARG A 11 11.97 20.82 2.44
CA ARG A 11 11.98 22.26 2.78
C ARG A 11 12.90 23.11 1.90
N PRO A 12 14.15 22.67 1.56
CA PRO A 12 15.01 23.44 0.65
C PRO A 12 14.44 23.58 -0.77
N ARG A 13 13.44 22.76 -1.12
CA ARG A 13 12.74 22.81 -2.42
C ARG A 13 11.42 23.58 -2.36
N GLY A 14 11.15 24.29 -1.26
CA GLY A 14 9.92 25.03 -1.06
C GLY A 14 8.68 24.15 -0.80
N VAL A 15 8.86 22.85 -0.51
CA VAL A 15 7.75 21.94 -0.24
C VAL A 15 7.54 21.82 1.28
N PRO A 16 6.39 22.27 1.82
CA PRO A 16 6.08 22.14 3.22
C PRO A 16 5.79 20.68 3.57
N VAL A 17 6.23 20.24 4.76
CA VAL A 17 5.90 18.94 5.32
C VAL A 17 5.02 19.15 6.53
N VAL A 18 3.81 18.61 6.47
CA VAL A 18 2.80 18.73 7.54
C VAL A 18 2.56 17.35 8.12
N ALA A 19 2.54 17.26 9.45
CA ALA A 19 2.13 16.06 10.14
C ALA A 19 0.59 15.92 10.07
N ALA A 20 0.12 14.79 9.61
CA ALA A 20 -1.30 14.45 9.60
C ALA A 20 -1.47 12.99 10.05
N ASP A 21 -2.56 12.72 10.72
CA ASP A 21 -2.98 11.35 11.02
C ASP A 21 -3.83 10.83 9.85
N SER A 22 -3.51 9.65 9.34
CA SER A 22 -4.17 9.10 8.15
C SER A 22 -5.66 8.84 8.31
N ASP A 23 -6.13 8.74 9.56
CA ASP A 23 -7.49 8.33 9.87
C ASP A 23 -8.38 9.51 10.30
N HIS A 24 -7.84 10.72 10.29
CA HIS A 24 -8.51 11.94 10.77
C HIS A 24 -8.48 13.04 9.72
N THR A 25 -9.10 14.17 10.06
CA THR A 25 -9.17 15.36 9.23
C THR A 25 -7.79 15.86 8.82
N LEU A 26 -7.59 16.04 7.52
CA LEU A 26 -6.37 16.64 7.00
C LEU A 26 -6.27 18.11 7.42
N PRO A 27 -5.08 18.61 7.83
CA PRO A 27 -4.90 19.98 8.32
C PRO A 27 -4.86 21.00 7.18
N PHE A 28 -5.80 20.91 6.26
CA PHE A 28 -5.96 21.79 5.11
C PHE A 28 -7.40 22.25 5.01
N ALA A 29 -7.62 23.47 4.51
CA ALA A 29 -8.96 23.99 4.24
C ALA A 29 -9.64 23.23 3.08
N ASP A 30 -10.94 23.38 2.97
CA ASP A 30 -11.72 22.86 1.86
C ASP A 30 -11.22 23.46 0.53
N ALA A 31 -11.31 22.72 -0.55
CA ALA A 31 -10.98 23.15 -1.90
C ALA A 31 -9.59 23.81 -2.00
N THR A 32 -8.59 23.22 -1.35
CA THR A 32 -7.20 23.73 -1.35
C THR A 32 -6.41 23.26 -2.55
N PHE A 33 -6.60 22.03 -3.01
CA PHE A 33 -5.73 21.37 -3.97
C PHE A 33 -6.40 21.11 -5.32
N ASP A 34 -5.64 21.29 -6.39
CA ASP A 34 -6.03 20.87 -7.74
C ASP A 34 -5.72 19.38 -7.97
N LEU A 35 -4.71 18.86 -7.24
CA LEU A 35 -4.31 17.45 -7.33
C LEU A 35 -3.90 16.93 -5.95
N VAL A 36 -4.41 15.76 -5.57
CA VAL A 36 -3.95 14.98 -4.43
C VAL A 36 -3.37 13.67 -4.94
N VAL A 37 -2.16 13.32 -4.50
CA VAL A 37 -1.48 12.10 -4.92
C VAL A 37 -1.14 11.26 -3.69
N SER A 38 -1.35 9.95 -3.77
CA SER A 38 -0.88 9.04 -2.74
C SER A 38 -0.26 7.78 -3.31
N ARG A 39 0.67 7.19 -2.56
CA ARG A 39 1.29 5.92 -2.94
C ARG A 39 1.32 4.98 -1.75
N HIS A 40 0.74 3.79 -1.94
CA HIS A 40 0.62 2.75 -0.92
C HIS A 40 0.03 3.27 0.41
N PRO A 41 -1.09 3.99 0.39
CA PRO A 41 -1.73 4.44 1.63
C PRO A 41 -2.13 3.23 2.48
N LEU A 42 -2.00 3.34 3.79
CA LEU A 42 -2.51 2.33 4.73
C LEU A 42 -4.03 2.33 4.74
N ALA A 43 -4.60 3.53 4.82
CA ALA A 43 -6.01 3.82 4.68
C ALA A 43 -6.19 5.01 3.72
N THR A 44 -7.34 5.10 3.08
CA THR A 44 -7.70 6.21 2.20
C THR A 44 -8.96 6.86 2.77
N CYS A 45 -8.82 8.05 3.33
CA CYS A 45 -9.96 8.82 3.82
C CYS A 45 -10.63 9.57 2.66
N TRP A 46 -11.51 8.88 1.94
CA TRP A 46 -12.17 9.41 0.75
C TRP A 46 -12.94 10.73 0.98
N PRO A 47 -13.68 10.91 2.11
CA PRO A 47 -14.33 12.18 2.39
C PRO A 47 -13.36 13.36 2.52
N GLU A 48 -12.20 13.15 3.14
CA GLU A 48 -11.19 14.19 3.28
C GLU A 48 -10.51 14.54 1.96
N ILE A 49 -10.25 13.52 1.11
CA ILE A 49 -9.74 13.75 -0.23
C ILE A 49 -10.74 14.59 -1.04
N ALA A 50 -12.02 14.23 -0.99
CA ALA A 50 -13.06 14.98 -1.67
C ALA A 50 -13.17 16.42 -1.13
N ARG A 51 -13.04 16.61 0.17
CA ARG A 51 -13.14 17.92 0.84
C ARG A 51 -12.00 18.86 0.42
N VAL A 52 -10.77 18.36 0.44
CA VAL A 52 -9.59 19.23 0.18
C VAL A 52 -9.35 19.47 -1.32
N LEU A 53 -9.91 18.66 -2.22
CA LEU A 53 -9.85 18.91 -3.65
C LEU A 53 -10.77 20.09 -4.03
N ARG A 54 -10.32 20.92 -4.97
CA ARG A 54 -11.16 21.92 -5.63
C ARG A 54 -12.19 21.24 -6.53
N PRO A 55 -13.32 21.90 -6.84
CA PRO A 55 -14.17 21.46 -7.93
C PRO A 55 -13.35 21.26 -9.22
N GLY A 56 -13.51 20.11 -9.89
CA GLY A 56 -12.68 19.70 -11.03
C GLY A 56 -11.29 19.15 -10.68
N GLY A 57 -10.86 19.21 -9.42
CA GLY A 57 -9.59 18.68 -8.95
C GLY A 57 -9.52 17.14 -8.97
N GLY A 58 -8.30 16.60 -9.11
CA GLY A 58 -8.04 15.17 -9.29
C GLY A 58 -7.39 14.49 -8.09
N TYR A 59 -7.68 13.22 -7.93
CA TYR A 59 -6.96 12.30 -7.04
C TYR A 59 -6.32 11.18 -7.86
N LEU A 60 -5.02 10.95 -7.65
CA LEU A 60 -4.28 9.85 -8.27
C LEU A 60 -3.59 9.01 -7.20
N SER A 61 -3.83 7.70 -7.23
CA SER A 61 -3.25 6.81 -6.23
C SER A 61 -2.81 5.48 -6.83
N GLN A 62 -1.60 5.04 -6.43
CA GLN A 62 -1.18 3.65 -6.58
C GLN A 62 -1.36 2.94 -5.24
N GLN A 63 -2.18 1.91 -5.21
CA GLN A 63 -2.51 1.16 -3.99
C GLN A 63 -2.08 -0.31 -4.09
N VAL A 64 -1.93 -0.94 -2.93
CA VAL A 64 -1.68 -2.38 -2.83
C VAL A 64 -2.99 -3.11 -3.08
N GLY A 65 -2.98 -4.02 -4.04
CA GLY A 65 -4.14 -4.83 -4.40
C GLY A 65 -4.33 -6.07 -3.52
N PRO A 66 -5.39 -6.85 -3.81
CA PRO A 66 -5.73 -8.04 -3.03
C PRO A 66 -4.66 -9.10 -3.11
N ALA A 67 -4.51 -9.87 -2.05
CA ALA A 67 -3.56 -10.99 -1.92
C ALA A 67 -2.11 -10.69 -2.36
N SER A 68 -1.70 -9.41 -2.36
CA SER A 68 -0.33 -9.01 -2.71
C SER A 68 0.68 -9.69 -1.78
N VAL A 69 1.64 -10.42 -2.37
CA VAL A 69 2.64 -11.26 -1.68
C VAL A 69 1.99 -12.36 -0.84
N GLY A 70 0.81 -12.84 -1.25
CA GLY A 70 0.02 -13.84 -0.51
C GLY A 70 0.75 -15.16 -0.35
N GLU A 71 1.52 -15.59 -1.34
CA GLU A 71 2.31 -16.83 -1.29
C GLU A 71 3.32 -16.81 -0.14
N LEU A 72 3.92 -15.65 0.15
CA LEU A 72 4.84 -15.51 1.28
C LEU A 72 4.08 -15.50 2.62
N THR A 73 2.92 -14.84 2.68
CA THR A 73 2.05 -14.88 3.86
C THR A 73 1.64 -16.33 4.17
N GLU A 74 1.17 -17.05 3.17
CA GLU A 74 0.71 -18.43 3.33
C GLU A 74 1.85 -19.41 3.66
N TYR A 75 3.05 -19.15 3.17
CA TYR A 75 4.22 -19.93 3.54
C TYR A 75 4.49 -19.87 5.05
N PHE A 76 4.40 -18.71 5.66
CA PHE A 76 4.68 -18.53 7.10
C PHE A 76 3.49 -18.80 8.02
N LEU A 77 2.28 -18.44 7.58
CA LEU A 77 1.06 -18.47 8.42
C LEU A 77 0.06 -19.56 8.04
N GLY A 78 0.32 -20.28 6.93
CA GLY A 78 -0.64 -21.23 6.36
C GLY A 78 -1.72 -20.55 5.50
N PRO A 79 -2.65 -21.34 4.94
CA PRO A 79 -3.70 -20.85 4.05
C PRO A 79 -4.52 -19.73 4.69
N GLN A 80 -4.75 -18.65 3.93
CA GLN A 80 -5.51 -17.50 4.40
C GLN A 80 -6.98 -17.60 3.98
N PRO A 81 -7.93 -17.18 4.86
CA PRO A 81 -9.35 -17.12 4.51
C PRO A 81 -9.61 -16.24 3.28
N ALA A 82 -10.63 -16.58 2.48
CA ALA A 82 -11.01 -15.82 1.29
C ALA A 82 -11.29 -14.33 1.60
N ALA A 83 -11.92 -14.05 2.74
CA ALA A 83 -12.16 -12.68 3.20
C ALA A 83 -10.88 -11.87 3.44
N VAL A 84 -9.79 -12.51 3.86
CA VAL A 84 -8.48 -11.85 4.02
C VAL A 84 -7.83 -11.63 2.66
N ARG A 85 -7.88 -12.64 1.79
CA ARG A 85 -7.33 -12.55 0.42
C ARG A 85 -8.05 -11.51 -0.44
N GLY A 86 -9.36 -11.32 -0.25
CA GLY A 86 -10.17 -10.33 -0.96
C GLY A 86 -10.05 -8.89 -0.45
N ARG A 87 -9.36 -8.65 0.65
CA ARG A 87 -9.13 -7.29 1.13
C ARG A 87 -8.39 -6.44 0.11
N ARG A 88 -8.67 -5.14 0.13
CA ARG A 88 -8.06 -4.15 -0.78
C ARG A 88 -8.40 -4.40 -2.27
N HIS A 89 -9.58 -4.98 -2.54
CA HIS A 89 -10.06 -5.09 -3.91
C HIS A 89 -10.33 -3.68 -4.48
N PRO A 90 -9.93 -3.41 -5.75
CA PRO A 90 -10.12 -2.09 -6.37
C PRO A 90 -11.60 -1.65 -6.43
N ASP A 91 -12.54 -2.59 -6.53
CA ASP A 91 -13.97 -2.27 -6.49
C ASP A 91 -14.39 -1.58 -5.19
N GLY A 92 -13.87 -2.02 -4.05
CA GLY A 92 -14.13 -1.37 -2.78
C GLY A 92 -13.59 0.06 -2.72
N ALA A 93 -12.43 0.32 -3.34
CA ALA A 93 -11.89 1.67 -3.46
C ALA A 93 -12.75 2.55 -4.38
N ARG A 94 -13.22 2.00 -5.51
CA ARG A 94 -14.14 2.69 -6.43
C ARG A 94 -15.44 3.08 -5.72
N ASP A 95 -16.04 2.12 -5.01
CA ASP A 95 -17.34 2.32 -4.37
C ASP A 95 -17.24 3.34 -3.23
N ALA A 96 -16.15 3.30 -2.45
CA ALA A 96 -15.88 4.27 -1.40
C ALA A 96 -15.58 5.69 -1.96
N ALA A 97 -14.87 5.79 -3.08
CA ALA A 97 -14.65 7.07 -3.76
C ALA A 97 -15.96 7.69 -4.23
N ARG A 98 -16.83 6.88 -4.86
CA ARG A 98 -18.16 7.32 -5.31
C ARG A 98 -19.07 7.74 -4.15
N ALA A 99 -19.05 6.98 -3.06
CA ALA A 99 -19.80 7.32 -1.84
C ALA A 99 -19.35 8.66 -1.22
N ALA A 100 -18.09 9.06 -1.44
CA ALA A 100 -17.55 10.36 -1.03
C ALA A 100 -17.79 11.47 -2.07
N GLY A 101 -18.56 11.23 -3.11
CA GLY A 101 -18.89 12.22 -4.14
C GLY A 101 -17.81 12.42 -5.20
N LEU A 102 -16.86 11.50 -5.33
CA LEU A 102 -15.86 11.54 -6.39
C LEU A 102 -16.30 10.72 -7.59
N GLU A 103 -16.01 11.20 -8.80
CA GLU A 103 -16.13 10.46 -10.04
C GLU A 103 -14.84 9.64 -10.28
N VAL A 104 -14.95 8.33 -10.44
CA VAL A 104 -13.82 7.48 -10.78
C VAL A 104 -13.63 7.46 -12.29
N VAL A 105 -12.53 8.05 -12.75
CA VAL A 105 -12.17 8.25 -14.16
C VAL A 105 -11.45 7.03 -14.72
N ASP A 106 -10.53 6.46 -13.91
CA ASP A 106 -9.75 5.28 -14.31
C ASP A 106 -9.47 4.37 -13.11
N LEU A 107 -9.52 3.07 -13.36
CA LEU A 107 -9.22 2.04 -12.36
C LEU A 107 -8.57 0.85 -13.06
N ARG A 108 -7.27 0.66 -12.82
CA ARG A 108 -6.49 -0.42 -13.43
C ARG A 108 -5.78 -1.23 -12.37
N MET A 109 -5.81 -2.54 -12.49
CA MET A 109 -5.08 -3.46 -11.62
C MET A 109 -4.09 -4.28 -12.43
N GLU A 110 -2.87 -4.39 -11.88
CA GLU A 110 -1.78 -5.17 -12.46
C GLU A 110 -1.24 -6.18 -11.45
N THR A 111 -0.81 -7.32 -11.97
CA THR A 111 -0.15 -8.36 -11.21
C THR A 111 1.27 -8.54 -11.72
N LEU A 112 2.22 -8.32 -10.85
CA LEU A 112 3.65 -8.48 -11.12
C LEU A 112 4.20 -9.64 -10.29
N HIS A 113 5.33 -10.20 -10.71
CA HIS A 113 6.07 -11.21 -9.94
C HIS A 113 7.19 -10.54 -9.14
N THR A 114 7.30 -10.95 -7.89
CA THR A 114 8.40 -10.58 -7.00
C THR A 114 9.19 -11.83 -6.68
N GLU A 115 10.47 -11.82 -7.01
CA GLU A 115 11.39 -12.92 -6.73
C GLU A 115 12.25 -12.62 -5.52
N PHE A 116 12.25 -13.54 -4.57
CA PHE A 116 13.18 -13.56 -3.45
C PHE A 116 14.28 -14.58 -3.75
N ARG A 117 15.46 -14.08 -4.10
CA ARG A 117 16.60 -14.91 -4.56
C ARG A 117 17.42 -15.50 -3.40
N ASP A 118 17.20 -15.00 -2.20
CA ASP A 118 17.80 -15.49 -0.96
C ASP A 118 16.90 -15.22 0.25
N VAL A 119 17.15 -15.94 1.34
CA VAL A 119 16.38 -15.81 2.57
C VAL A 119 16.61 -14.47 3.28
N GLY A 120 17.76 -13.83 3.08
CA GLY A 120 18.06 -12.51 3.65
C GLY A 120 17.14 -11.44 3.05
N ALA A 121 16.84 -11.51 1.76
CA ALA A 121 15.86 -10.64 1.10
C ALA A 121 14.47 -10.82 1.69
N VAL A 122 14.05 -12.07 2.00
CA VAL A 122 12.79 -12.36 2.70
C VAL A 122 12.76 -11.75 4.10
N VAL A 123 13.82 -11.96 4.89
CA VAL A 123 13.94 -11.39 6.24
C VAL A 123 13.89 -9.87 6.19
N TYR A 124 14.64 -9.25 5.27
CA TYR A 124 14.62 -7.81 5.09
C TYR A 124 13.22 -7.30 4.76
N PHE A 125 12.54 -7.95 3.80
CA PHE A 125 11.19 -7.59 3.37
C PHE A 125 10.20 -7.69 4.55
N LEU A 126 10.16 -8.80 5.27
CA LEU A 126 9.23 -9.02 6.37
C LEU A 126 9.45 -8.06 7.55
N ARG A 127 10.70 -7.61 7.77
CA ARG A 127 11.01 -6.55 8.76
C ARG A 127 10.53 -5.16 8.33
N LYS A 128 10.38 -4.91 7.03
CA LYS A 128 9.90 -3.63 6.51
C LYS A 128 8.39 -3.61 6.31
N VAL A 129 7.82 -4.75 5.93
CA VAL A 129 6.40 -4.89 5.60
C VAL A 129 5.75 -5.76 6.68
N ILE A 130 5.70 -5.22 7.88
CA ILE A 130 5.38 -5.94 9.13
C ILE A 130 3.98 -6.60 9.15
N TRP A 131 3.07 -6.16 8.29
CA TRP A 131 1.71 -6.71 8.22
C TRP A 131 1.58 -7.98 7.38
N ILE A 132 2.62 -8.37 6.62
CA ILE A 132 2.63 -9.61 5.82
C ILE A 132 2.70 -10.83 6.74
N VAL A 133 3.57 -10.78 7.75
CA VAL A 133 3.66 -11.77 8.82
C VAL A 133 3.71 -11.03 10.15
N PRO A 134 2.55 -10.74 10.77
CA PRO A 134 2.50 -10.01 12.03
C PRO A 134 3.32 -10.71 13.12
N GLY A 135 4.12 -9.92 13.85
CA GLY A 135 5.00 -10.45 14.89
C GLY A 135 6.16 -11.29 14.35
N PHE A 136 6.60 -11.03 13.11
CA PHE A 136 7.77 -11.71 12.53
C PHE A 136 9.04 -11.41 13.32
N THR A 137 9.72 -12.48 13.76
CA THR A 137 11.11 -12.44 14.20
C THR A 137 11.87 -13.62 13.59
N VAL A 138 13.18 -13.48 13.43
CA VAL A 138 14.03 -14.54 12.89
C VAL A 138 14.02 -15.76 13.83
N GLU A 139 14.01 -15.52 15.13
CA GLU A 139 13.99 -16.55 16.17
C GLU A 139 12.73 -17.40 16.09
N ARG A 140 11.57 -16.74 16.00
CA ARG A 140 10.26 -17.40 15.93
C ARG A 140 10.11 -18.27 14.68
N TYR A 141 10.66 -17.82 13.56
CA TYR A 141 10.49 -18.48 12.26
C TYR A 141 11.79 -19.14 11.76
N ARG A 142 12.76 -19.43 12.64
CA ARG A 142 14.07 -19.99 12.29
C ARG A 142 13.95 -21.26 11.43
N GLY A 143 13.12 -22.22 11.83
CA GLY A 143 12.92 -23.45 11.07
C GLY A 143 12.37 -23.19 9.67
N ARG A 144 11.31 -22.41 9.55
CA ARG A 144 10.72 -22.02 8.26
C ARG A 144 11.69 -21.25 7.36
N LEU A 145 12.53 -20.40 7.95
CA LEU A 145 13.56 -19.68 7.20
C LEU A 145 14.66 -20.60 6.71
N ALA A 146 15.07 -21.60 7.50
CA ALA A 146 16.04 -22.61 7.07
C ALA A 146 15.48 -23.47 5.92
N GLU A 147 14.24 -23.95 6.02
CA GLU A 147 13.54 -24.66 4.95
C GLU A 147 13.47 -23.82 3.68
N LEU A 148 13.11 -22.54 3.80
CA LEU A 148 13.03 -21.62 2.67
C LEU A 148 14.40 -21.37 2.03
N HIS A 149 15.46 -21.25 2.83
CA HIS A 149 16.82 -21.12 2.34
C HIS A 149 17.21 -22.32 1.49
N GLU A 150 17.02 -23.55 1.99
CA GLU A 150 17.33 -24.76 1.23
C GLU A 150 16.48 -24.88 -0.04
N ARG A 151 15.20 -24.55 0.04
CA ARG A 151 14.33 -24.51 -1.12
C ARG A 151 14.85 -23.55 -2.19
N ILE A 152 15.16 -22.30 -1.81
CA ILE A 152 15.68 -21.31 -2.77
C ILE A 152 17.00 -21.78 -3.38
N ARG A 153 17.87 -22.38 -2.57
CA ARG A 153 19.16 -22.89 -3.02
C ARG A 153 19.03 -24.04 -4.02
N THR A 154 18.04 -24.91 -3.86
CA THR A 154 17.88 -26.14 -4.66
C THR A 154 16.95 -25.96 -5.85
N THR A 155 15.88 -25.16 -5.72
CA THR A 155 14.83 -25.02 -6.74
C THR A 155 14.77 -23.65 -7.41
N GLY A 156 15.58 -22.69 -6.93
CA GLY A 156 15.59 -21.32 -7.43
C GLY A 156 14.73 -20.36 -6.60
N PRO A 157 14.57 -19.11 -7.04
CA PRO A 157 13.94 -18.04 -6.29
C PRO A 157 12.53 -18.38 -5.78
N PHE A 158 12.20 -17.90 -4.58
CA PHE A 158 10.81 -17.93 -4.13
C PHE A 158 10.05 -16.80 -4.82
N THR A 159 9.05 -17.15 -5.61
CA THR A 159 8.23 -16.20 -6.38
C THR A 159 6.90 -15.94 -5.67
N ALA A 160 6.53 -14.68 -5.56
CA ALA A 160 5.23 -14.25 -5.07
C ALA A 160 4.60 -13.25 -6.03
N ARG A 161 3.28 -13.25 -6.13
CA ARG A 161 2.53 -12.27 -6.91
C ARG A 161 2.39 -10.98 -6.13
N THR A 162 2.70 -9.87 -6.77
CA THR A 162 2.52 -8.53 -6.22
C THR A 162 1.42 -7.83 -7.00
N THR A 163 0.29 -7.59 -6.36
CA THR A 163 -0.83 -6.88 -6.97
C THR A 163 -0.80 -5.41 -6.61
N ARG A 164 -1.04 -4.57 -7.60
CA ARG A 164 -1.16 -3.12 -7.46
C ARG A 164 -2.35 -2.66 -8.29
N PHE A 165 -3.03 -1.63 -7.81
CA PHE A 165 -3.98 -0.93 -8.65
C PHE A 165 -3.73 0.57 -8.63
N LEU A 166 -4.02 1.19 -9.76
CA LEU A 166 -4.08 2.63 -9.94
C LEU A 166 -5.54 3.04 -9.91
N ILE A 167 -5.85 4.09 -9.17
CA ILE A 167 -7.15 4.76 -9.21
C ILE A 167 -6.96 6.23 -9.49
N GLU A 168 -7.66 6.73 -10.50
CA GLU A 168 -7.86 8.14 -10.77
C GLU A 168 -9.31 8.50 -10.48
N ALA A 169 -9.51 9.53 -9.66
CA ALA A 169 -10.82 10.05 -9.35
C ALA A 169 -10.82 11.58 -9.45
N ARG A 170 -11.97 12.18 -9.68
CA ARG A 170 -12.12 13.61 -9.83
C ARG A 170 -13.29 14.12 -8.99
N ARG A 171 -13.11 15.27 -8.38
CA ARG A 171 -14.22 16.00 -7.76
C ARG A 171 -15.03 16.65 -8.86
N PRO A 172 -16.34 16.42 -8.97
CA PRO A 172 -17.21 17.12 -9.94
C PRO A 172 -17.13 18.65 -9.78
N GLN A 173 -17.51 19.35 -10.85
CA GLN A 173 -17.59 20.83 -10.83
C GLN A 173 -18.76 21.30 -9.99
#